data_4a6325ce6c6412d3d8f5536020d7a38c
#
_entry.id   4a6325ce6c6412d3d8f5536020d7a38c
#
_cell.length_a   1.000
_cell.length_b   1.000
_cell.length_c   1.000
_cell.angle_alpha   90.00
_cell.angle_beta   90.00
_cell.angle_gamma   90.00
#
_symmetry.space_group_name_H-M   'P 1'
#
loop_
_entity.id
_entity.type
_entity.pdbx_description
1 polymer ?
#
loop_
_entity_poly.entity_id
_entity_poly.type
_entity_poly.pdbx_seq_one_letter_code
_entity_poly.pdbx_strand_id
1 'polypeptide(L)'
;MLNYSLVIFFLVICTSCSNKEYSYFPLSSGLKWHYNVLLTTRDGLKKQKYILHNIGSDKLNGESVFLRKSLDGTILYYSVLEKGIYYLGSSDSSVLDPKFISDKRLVIPKPFAINTKWEQLTTTKLLKKTGPPQKTEFKIIAKVPLEIEIESLDDTVVVPAGQFNNCMRIKMTGSSYKNAGNYVGLTLVNVVQTNWYSPGVGLVKMERLERTQSAALDKGTL
;
A
#
# COMPACT_ATOMS: atom_id res chain seq x y z
N MET A 1 -73.40 -4.70 7.95
CA MET A 1 -72.41 -4.86 6.88
C MET A 1 -71.14 -4.17 7.32
N LEU A 2 -70.16 -4.94 7.74
CA LEU A 2 -68.92 -4.42 8.30
C LEU A 2 -67.81 -4.46 7.22
N ASN A 3 -67.37 -3.28 6.73
CA ASN A 3 -66.30 -3.18 5.74
C ASN A 3 -64.94 -3.26 6.44
N TYR A 4 -64.24 -4.35 6.25
CA TYR A 4 -62.83 -4.46 6.64
C TYR A 4 -61.95 -3.87 5.53
N SER A 5 -61.38 -2.69 5.77
CA SER A 5 -60.33 -2.09 4.92
C SER A 5 -59.00 -2.72 5.26
N LEU A 6 -58.47 -3.55 4.34
CA LEU A 6 -57.17 -4.20 4.46
C LEU A 6 -56.04 -3.20 4.10
N VAL A 7 -55.38 -2.66 5.09
CA VAL A 7 -54.17 -1.80 4.89
C VAL A 7 -52.96 -2.70 4.69
N ILE A 8 -52.55 -2.85 3.43
CA ILE A 8 -51.28 -3.51 3.09
C ILE A 8 -50.13 -2.56 3.38
N PHE A 9 -49.38 -2.85 4.46
CA PHE A 9 -48.18 -2.12 4.81
C PHE A 9 -47.01 -2.65 3.95
N PHE A 10 -46.66 -1.90 2.92
CA PHE A 10 -45.51 -2.24 2.03
C PHE A 10 -44.23 -1.93 2.78
N LEU A 11 -43.59 -2.97 3.35
CA LEU A 11 -42.28 -2.87 3.99
C LEU A 11 -41.21 -2.72 2.90
N VAL A 12 -40.82 -1.48 2.61
CA VAL A 12 -39.67 -1.20 1.73
C VAL A 12 -38.41 -1.58 2.50
N ILE A 13 -37.88 -2.77 2.23
CA ILE A 13 -36.56 -3.19 2.71
C ILE A 13 -35.55 -2.40 1.87
N CYS A 14 -35.08 -1.26 2.39
CA CYS A 14 -33.89 -0.59 1.87
C CYS A 14 -32.69 -1.49 2.13
N THR A 15 -32.36 -2.37 1.18
CA THR A 15 -31.06 -3.02 1.14
C THR A 15 -30.02 -1.92 0.92
N SER A 16 -29.44 -1.43 2.01
CA SER A 16 -28.24 -0.62 1.97
C SER A 16 -27.16 -1.45 1.29
N CYS A 17 -26.95 -1.26 -0.01
CA CYS A 17 -25.74 -1.67 -0.69
C CYS A 17 -24.59 -0.90 -0.05
N SER A 18 -24.02 -1.43 1.03
CA SER A 18 -22.72 -0.97 1.48
C SER A 18 -21.75 -1.20 0.34
N ASN A 19 -21.16 -0.15 -0.19
CA ASN A 19 -20.13 -0.20 -1.23
C ASN A 19 -18.94 -1.02 -0.70
N LYS A 20 -18.99 -2.35 -0.87
CA LYS A 20 -17.90 -3.28 -0.53
C LYS A 20 -16.58 -2.92 -1.22
N GLU A 21 -16.64 -2.14 -2.29
CA GLU A 21 -15.51 -1.77 -3.14
C GLU A 21 -14.41 -0.98 -2.42
N TYR A 22 -14.77 -0.19 -1.40
CA TYR A 22 -13.80 0.55 -0.58
C TYR A 22 -13.49 -0.13 0.74
N SER A 23 -14.06 -1.32 0.99
CA SER A 23 -13.90 -2.03 2.25
C SER A 23 -12.45 -2.43 2.52
N TYR A 24 -11.65 -2.74 1.48
CA TYR A 24 -10.24 -3.12 1.61
C TYR A 24 -9.28 -1.93 1.74
N PHE A 25 -9.72 -0.71 1.47
CA PHE A 25 -8.90 0.49 1.63
C PHE A 25 -9.76 1.64 2.17
N PRO A 26 -10.13 1.61 3.45
CA PRO A 26 -11.04 2.61 4.03
C PRO A 26 -10.39 4.00 4.01
N LEU A 27 -11.16 5.00 3.53
CA LEU A 27 -10.75 6.40 3.38
C LEU A 27 -11.47 7.34 4.36
N SER A 28 -12.35 6.81 5.20
CA SER A 28 -13.09 7.61 6.20
C SER A 28 -12.13 8.35 7.14
N SER A 29 -12.44 9.60 7.44
CA SER A 29 -11.67 10.43 8.36
C SER A 29 -11.65 9.85 9.78
N GLY A 30 -10.56 10.09 10.52
CA GLY A 30 -10.38 9.66 11.91
C GLY A 30 -9.79 8.26 12.08
N LEU A 31 -9.73 7.44 11.04
CA LEU A 31 -9.11 6.12 11.13
C LEU A 31 -7.60 6.22 11.34
N LYS A 32 -7.09 5.41 12.27
CA LYS A 32 -5.66 5.33 12.59
C LYS A 32 -5.16 3.90 12.54
N TRP A 33 -3.96 3.70 11.99
CA TRP A 33 -3.25 2.43 11.97
C TRP A 33 -1.90 2.57 12.65
N HIS A 34 -1.58 1.60 13.52
CA HIS A 34 -0.27 1.49 14.17
C HIS A 34 0.38 0.20 13.70
N TYR A 35 1.48 0.32 12.96
CA TYR A 35 2.23 -0.82 12.45
C TYR A 35 3.51 -1.01 13.25
N ASN A 36 3.83 -2.26 13.57
CA ASN A 36 5.16 -2.67 14.00
C ASN A 36 5.95 -3.06 12.74
N VAL A 37 7.04 -2.38 12.49
CA VAL A 37 7.87 -2.59 11.32
C VAL A 37 9.17 -3.26 11.73
N LEU A 38 9.48 -4.39 11.08
CA LEU A 38 10.73 -5.12 11.23
C LEU A 38 11.52 -4.96 9.93
N LEU A 39 12.59 -4.19 9.98
CA LEU A 39 13.46 -3.92 8.85
C LEU A 39 14.78 -4.65 9.03
N THR A 40 15.10 -5.59 8.14
CA THR A 40 16.38 -6.27 8.09
C THR A 40 17.18 -5.82 6.88
N THR A 41 18.39 -5.36 7.09
CA THR A 41 19.37 -4.99 6.05
C THR A 41 20.72 -5.59 6.39
N ARG A 42 21.76 -5.30 5.61
CA ARG A 42 23.16 -5.68 5.96
C ARG A 42 23.65 -5.02 7.25
N ASP A 43 23.00 -3.94 7.70
CA ASP A 43 23.29 -3.28 8.99
C ASP A 43 22.62 -3.97 10.19
N GLY A 44 21.84 -5.04 9.96
CA GLY A 44 21.13 -5.80 10.98
C GLY A 44 19.62 -5.50 11.03
N LEU A 45 18.98 -5.92 12.12
CA LEU A 45 17.55 -5.78 12.38
C LEU A 45 17.25 -4.45 13.07
N LYS A 46 16.30 -3.70 12.51
CA LYS A 46 15.72 -2.52 13.14
C LYS A 46 14.23 -2.71 13.39
N LYS A 47 13.77 -2.35 14.58
CA LYS A 47 12.35 -2.30 14.94
C LYS A 47 11.91 -0.85 15.00
N GLN A 48 10.81 -0.52 14.36
CA GLN A 48 10.25 0.82 14.38
C GLN A 48 8.72 0.78 14.35
N LYS A 49 8.08 1.87 14.76
CA LYS A 49 6.63 2.06 14.62
C LYS A 49 6.35 2.94 13.41
N TYR A 50 5.30 2.60 12.68
CA TYR A 50 4.79 3.43 11.61
C TYR A 50 3.31 3.69 11.85
N ILE A 51 2.91 4.96 11.81
CA ILE A 51 1.53 5.37 12.10
C ILE A 51 0.98 6.06 10.86
N LEU A 52 -0.23 5.68 10.48
CA LEU A 52 -1.02 6.33 9.45
C LEU A 52 -2.34 6.82 10.05
N HIS A 53 -2.81 7.98 9.60
CA HIS A 53 -4.05 8.60 10.05
C HIS A 53 -4.79 9.22 8.86
N ASN A 54 -6.02 8.82 8.61
CA ASN A 54 -6.89 9.51 7.65
C ASN A 54 -7.38 10.83 8.24
N ILE A 55 -6.93 11.94 7.67
CA ILE A 55 -7.22 13.29 8.20
C ILE A 55 -8.39 13.96 7.49
N GLY A 56 -9.00 13.28 6.51
CA GLY A 56 -10.18 13.78 5.81
C GLY A 56 -10.03 13.79 4.30
N SER A 57 -10.81 14.63 3.64
CA SER A 57 -10.78 14.84 2.20
C SER A 57 -10.69 16.34 1.89
N ASP A 58 -10.17 16.66 0.70
CA ASP A 58 -10.05 18.00 0.17
C ASP A 58 -10.40 18.00 -1.33
N LYS A 59 -10.44 19.17 -1.94
CA LYS A 59 -10.58 19.33 -3.39
C LYS A 59 -9.29 19.90 -3.97
N LEU A 60 -8.71 19.19 -4.91
CA LEU A 60 -7.55 19.64 -5.67
C LEU A 60 -7.94 19.73 -7.16
N ASN A 61 -7.85 20.91 -7.74
CA ASN A 61 -8.26 21.17 -9.14
C ASN A 61 -9.68 20.67 -9.46
N GLY A 62 -10.61 20.77 -8.48
CA GLY A 62 -12.00 20.31 -8.62
C GLY A 62 -12.23 18.81 -8.36
N GLU A 63 -11.18 17.99 -8.29
CA GLU A 63 -11.25 16.56 -7.96
C GLU A 63 -11.21 16.34 -6.44
N SER A 64 -12.04 15.43 -5.92
CA SER A 64 -12.01 15.04 -4.52
C SER A 64 -10.78 14.15 -4.25
N VAL A 65 -10.00 14.53 -3.24
CA VAL A 65 -8.83 13.78 -2.78
C VAL A 65 -8.97 13.42 -1.31
N PHE A 66 -8.47 12.25 -0.93
CA PHE A 66 -8.45 11.75 0.44
C PHE A 66 -7.02 11.86 0.97
N LEU A 67 -6.90 12.32 2.21
CA LEU A 67 -5.63 12.66 2.83
C LEU A 67 -5.31 11.67 3.94
N ARG A 68 -4.11 11.10 3.88
CA ARG A 68 -3.58 10.20 4.91
C ARG A 68 -2.22 10.71 5.37
N LYS A 69 -2.12 11.03 6.66
CA LYS A 69 -0.91 11.57 7.28
C LYS A 69 -0.10 10.46 7.94
N SER A 70 1.20 10.44 7.73
CA SER A 70 2.14 9.57 8.42
C SER A 70 2.74 10.25 9.65
N LEU A 71 3.46 9.48 10.48
CA LEU A 71 4.03 9.95 11.75
C LEU A 71 5.03 11.10 11.57
N ASP A 72 5.80 11.08 10.47
CA ASP A 72 6.77 12.13 10.12
C ASP A 72 6.13 13.41 9.56
N GLY A 73 4.79 13.44 9.50
CA GLY A 73 4.04 14.57 8.99
C GLY A 73 3.75 14.54 7.49
N THR A 74 4.35 13.61 6.73
CA THR A 74 4.08 13.46 5.29
C THR A 74 2.59 13.18 5.06
N ILE A 75 1.98 13.90 4.12
CA ILE A 75 0.60 13.69 3.69
C ILE A 75 0.60 12.92 2.38
N LEU A 76 -0.10 11.80 2.34
CA LEU A 76 -0.33 10.96 1.17
C LEU A 76 -1.70 11.29 0.58
N TYR A 77 -1.77 11.47 -0.73
CA TYR A 77 -2.97 11.84 -1.46
C TYR A 77 -3.52 10.66 -2.24
N TYR A 78 -4.81 10.40 -2.10
CA TYR A 78 -5.52 9.34 -2.80
C TYR A 78 -6.75 9.89 -3.52
N SER A 79 -7.13 9.29 -4.64
CA SER A 79 -8.42 9.54 -5.28
C SER A 79 -9.14 8.23 -5.57
N VAL A 80 -10.46 8.34 -5.64
CA VAL A 80 -11.35 7.24 -6.07
C VAL A 80 -11.77 7.55 -7.48
N LEU A 81 -11.34 6.74 -8.44
CA LEU A 81 -11.66 6.86 -9.85
C LEU A 81 -12.42 5.62 -10.32
N GLU A 82 -12.89 5.62 -11.56
CA GLU A 82 -13.65 4.53 -12.15
C GLU A 82 -12.97 3.15 -12.01
N LYS A 83 -11.66 3.09 -12.26
CA LYS A 83 -10.89 1.84 -12.22
C LYS A 83 -10.34 1.47 -10.84
N GLY A 84 -10.66 2.24 -9.79
CA GLY A 84 -10.25 1.93 -8.42
C GLY A 84 -9.75 3.09 -7.60
N ILE A 85 -8.93 2.77 -6.58
CA ILE A 85 -8.30 3.74 -5.68
C ILE A 85 -6.86 3.96 -6.12
N TYR A 86 -6.51 5.23 -6.31
CA TYR A 86 -5.20 5.65 -6.80
C TYR A 86 -4.46 6.47 -5.75
N TYR A 87 -3.18 6.20 -5.62
CA TYR A 87 -2.23 7.10 -4.97
C TYR A 87 -1.77 8.15 -5.98
N LEU A 88 -1.87 9.42 -5.61
CA LEU A 88 -1.55 10.56 -6.47
C LEU A 88 -0.17 11.14 -6.22
N GLY A 89 0.33 11.02 -5.00
CA GLY A 89 1.58 11.63 -4.57
C GLY A 89 1.58 11.96 -3.09
N SER A 90 2.56 12.75 -2.68
CA SER A 90 2.70 13.17 -1.28
C SER A 90 3.20 14.60 -1.19
N SER A 91 2.90 15.24 -0.06
CA SER A 91 3.59 16.46 0.38
C SER A 91 4.41 16.18 1.63
N ASP A 92 5.56 16.83 1.75
CA ASP A 92 6.31 16.89 2.98
C ASP A 92 5.61 17.85 3.97
N SER A 93 5.75 17.60 5.27
CA SER A 93 5.20 18.47 6.32
C SER A 93 5.72 19.93 6.26
N SER A 94 6.88 20.14 5.64
CA SER A 94 7.52 21.44 5.47
C SER A 94 7.13 22.17 4.17
N VAL A 95 6.42 21.51 3.25
CA VAL A 95 6.07 22.04 1.92
C VAL A 95 4.57 21.95 1.73
N LEU A 96 3.91 23.10 1.53
CA LEU A 96 2.46 23.18 1.33
C LEU A 96 2.00 22.63 -0.03
N ASP A 97 2.90 22.55 -1.02
CA ASP A 97 2.56 22.07 -2.35
C ASP A 97 2.75 20.56 -2.47
N PRO A 98 1.67 19.80 -2.78
CA PRO A 98 1.78 18.37 -3.00
C PRO A 98 2.60 18.06 -4.26
N LYS A 99 3.58 17.16 -4.12
CA LYS A 99 4.31 16.60 -5.27
C LYS A 99 3.51 15.45 -5.85
N PHE A 100 2.71 15.74 -6.85
CA PHE A 100 1.99 14.71 -7.58
C PHE A 100 2.93 13.95 -8.53
N ILE A 101 2.72 12.65 -8.61
CA ILE A 101 3.40 11.80 -9.58
C ILE A 101 2.66 11.93 -10.92
N SER A 102 3.42 11.94 -12.03
CA SER A 102 2.86 12.02 -13.39
C SER A 102 1.92 10.83 -13.66
N ASP A 103 2.29 9.66 -13.18
CA ASP A 103 1.52 8.42 -13.34
C ASP A 103 0.87 8.03 -12.02
N LYS A 104 -0.44 8.22 -11.92
CA LYS A 104 -1.24 7.82 -10.76
C LYS A 104 -1.05 6.32 -10.52
N ARG A 105 -0.76 5.90 -9.28
CA ARG A 105 -0.53 4.48 -8.95
C ARG A 105 -1.83 3.84 -8.46
N LEU A 106 -2.28 2.81 -9.16
CA LEU A 106 -3.43 2.01 -8.75
C LEU A 106 -3.09 1.22 -7.47
N VAL A 107 -3.82 1.47 -6.40
CA VAL A 107 -3.64 0.80 -5.09
C VAL A 107 -4.57 -0.39 -4.96
N ILE A 108 -5.85 -0.18 -5.24
CA ILE A 108 -6.90 -1.21 -5.25
C ILE A 108 -7.68 -1.05 -6.56
N PRO A 109 -7.72 -2.08 -7.42
CA PRO A 109 -8.50 -2.04 -8.65
C PRO A 109 -10.01 -2.10 -8.38
N LYS A 110 -10.80 -1.70 -9.38
CA LYS A 110 -12.27 -1.79 -9.40
C LYS A 110 -12.72 -2.28 -10.79
N PRO A 111 -13.52 -3.35 -10.89
CA PRO A 111 -13.80 -4.31 -9.83
C PRO A 111 -12.53 -5.05 -9.40
N PHE A 112 -12.50 -5.58 -8.17
CA PHE A 112 -11.43 -6.47 -7.74
C PHE A 112 -11.91 -7.93 -7.83
N ALA A 113 -11.09 -8.77 -8.43
CA ALA A 113 -11.33 -10.22 -8.54
C ALA A 113 -9.99 -10.96 -8.46
N ILE A 114 -10.03 -12.24 -8.11
CA ILE A 114 -8.87 -13.12 -8.18
C ILE A 114 -8.34 -13.11 -9.62
N ASN A 115 -7.01 -13.12 -9.80
CA ASN A 115 -6.28 -13.00 -11.05
C ASN A 115 -6.38 -11.62 -11.74
N THR A 116 -6.93 -10.59 -11.07
CA THR A 116 -6.82 -9.21 -11.58
C THR A 116 -5.35 -8.79 -11.56
N LYS A 117 -4.83 -8.35 -12.71
CA LYS A 117 -3.41 -7.98 -12.91
C LYS A 117 -3.25 -6.55 -13.36
N TRP A 118 -2.18 -5.91 -12.91
CA TRP A 118 -1.73 -4.60 -13.40
C TRP A 118 -0.23 -4.44 -13.17
N GLU A 119 0.35 -3.39 -13.73
CA GLU A 119 1.76 -3.09 -13.58
C GLU A 119 1.97 -1.77 -12.84
N GLN A 120 3.07 -1.67 -12.13
CA GLN A 120 3.48 -0.46 -11.44
C GLN A 120 4.98 -0.40 -11.26
N LEU A 121 5.56 0.79 -11.40
CA LEU A 121 6.97 1.00 -11.12
C LEU A 121 7.21 1.19 -9.60
N THR A 122 8.19 0.48 -9.06
CA THR A 122 8.69 0.68 -7.68
C THR A 122 10.15 1.09 -7.68
N THR A 123 10.61 1.58 -6.52
CA THR A 123 12.02 1.89 -6.28
C THR A 123 12.51 1.09 -5.07
N THR A 124 13.71 0.50 -5.17
CA THR A 124 14.32 -0.21 -4.04
C THR A 124 14.75 0.74 -2.93
N LYS A 125 14.62 0.29 -1.66
CA LYS A 125 14.92 1.07 -0.46
C LYS A 125 15.72 0.29 0.59
N LEU A 126 15.75 -1.05 0.49
CA LEU A 126 16.25 -1.95 1.52
C LEU A 126 17.67 -2.44 1.23
N LEU A 127 18.16 -2.29 0.01
CA LEU A 127 19.50 -2.68 -0.42
C LEU A 127 20.52 -1.62 -0.02
N LYS A 128 20.87 -1.63 1.27
CA LYS A 128 21.79 -0.66 1.85
C LYS A 128 22.66 -1.25 2.95
N LYS A 129 23.84 -0.65 3.14
CA LYS A 129 24.83 -0.98 4.16
C LYS A 129 25.57 0.27 4.55
N THR A 130 25.87 0.41 5.82
CA THR A 130 26.76 1.46 6.34
C THR A 130 28.11 0.85 6.69
N GLY A 131 29.18 1.45 6.27
CA GLY A 131 30.53 0.93 6.53
C GLY A 131 31.63 1.98 6.37
N PRO A 132 32.89 1.61 6.73
CA PRO A 132 34.03 2.48 6.50
C PRO A 132 34.27 2.75 5.01
N PRO A 133 34.95 3.87 4.65
CA PRO A 133 35.40 4.92 5.55
C PRO A 133 34.27 5.87 5.97
N GLN A 134 34.40 6.48 7.17
CA GLN A 134 33.56 7.58 7.65
C GLN A 134 32.04 7.31 7.67
N LYS A 135 31.58 6.08 7.96
CA LYS A 135 30.16 5.68 7.96
C LYS A 135 29.45 5.95 6.62
N THR A 136 30.14 5.75 5.51
CA THR A 136 29.56 5.86 4.18
C THR A 136 28.40 4.91 4.01
N GLU A 137 27.25 5.43 3.53
CA GLU A 137 26.10 4.60 3.17
C GLU A 137 26.26 4.10 1.73
N PHE A 138 26.37 2.79 1.57
CA PHE A 138 26.31 2.11 0.28
C PHE A 138 24.86 1.67 0.03
N LYS A 139 24.29 2.02 -1.12
CA LYS A 139 22.91 1.65 -1.46
C LYS A 139 22.75 1.40 -2.95
N ILE A 140 21.85 0.47 -3.26
CA ILE A 140 21.37 0.26 -4.62
C ILE A 140 19.94 0.79 -4.70
N ILE A 141 19.77 1.83 -5.51
CA ILE A 141 18.45 2.41 -5.84
C ILE A 141 18.15 2.01 -7.27
N ALA A 142 17.24 1.07 -7.46
CA ALA A 142 16.80 0.60 -8.76
C ALA A 142 15.31 0.90 -8.95
N LYS A 143 14.93 1.33 -10.16
CA LYS A 143 13.54 1.34 -10.60
C LYS A 143 13.22 -0.04 -11.14
N VAL A 144 12.21 -0.69 -10.59
CA VAL A 144 11.81 -2.06 -10.92
C VAL A 144 10.35 -2.06 -11.34
N PRO A 145 10.02 -2.50 -12.56
CA PRO A 145 8.64 -2.75 -12.94
C PRO A 145 8.12 -3.95 -12.16
N LEU A 146 6.96 -3.81 -11.54
CA LEU A 146 6.28 -4.87 -10.81
C LEU A 146 5.05 -5.31 -11.59
N GLU A 147 4.94 -6.62 -11.79
CA GLU A 147 3.67 -7.28 -12.06
C GLU A 147 2.94 -7.48 -10.74
N ILE A 148 1.68 -7.07 -10.70
CA ILE A 148 0.85 -7.08 -9.49
C ILE A 148 -0.37 -7.92 -9.78
N GLU A 149 -0.74 -8.79 -8.83
CA GLU A 149 -1.87 -9.72 -8.97
C GLU A 149 -2.63 -9.86 -7.66
N ILE A 150 -3.96 -9.90 -7.73
CA ILE A 150 -4.81 -10.35 -6.62
C ILE A 150 -4.82 -11.88 -6.64
N GLU A 151 -4.09 -12.50 -5.69
CA GLU A 151 -3.98 -13.97 -5.61
C GLU A 151 -5.11 -14.61 -4.79
N SER A 152 -5.70 -13.88 -3.83
CA SER A 152 -6.74 -14.40 -2.93
C SER A 152 -7.64 -13.29 -2.42
N LEU A 153 -8.88 -13.64 -2.03
CA LEU A 153 -9.86 -12.77 -1.37
C LEU A 153 -10.34 -13.33 -0.02
N ASP A 154 -9.81 -14.46 0.42
CA ASP A 154 -10.27 -15.21 1.59
C ASP A 154 -9.16 -15.64 2.56
N ASP A 155 -7.98 -15.04 2.45
CA ASP A 155 -6.88 -15.34 3.36
C ASP A 155 -7.23 -15.03 4.82
N THR A 156 -6.74 -15.89 5.71
CA THR A 156 -6.71 -15.61 7.15
C THR A 156 -5.32 -15.16 7.56
N VAL A 157 -5.22 -13.99 8.18
CA VAL A 157 -3.96 -13.37 8.58
C VAL A 157 -3.93 -13.14 10.08
N VAL A 158 -2.87 -13.62 10.74
CA VAL A 158 -2.63 -13.40 12.18
C VAL A 158 -1.48 -12.41 12.33
N VAL A 159 -1.73 -11.34 13.08
CA VAL A 159 -0.75 -10.30 13.44
C VAL A 159 -0.90 -9.95 14.92
N PRO A 160 0.00 -9.17 15.54
CA PRO A 160 -0.13 -8.81 16.95
C PRO A 160 -1.45 -8.13 17.35
N ALA A 161 -2.13 -7.50 16.39
CA ALA A 161 -3.44 -6.87 16.61
C ALA A 161 -4.61 -7.87 16.61
N GLY A 162 -4.40 -9.12 16.22
CA GLY A 162 -5.41 -10.17 16.18
C GLY A 162 -5.42 -10.96 14.88
N GLN A 163 -6.49 -11.73 14.70
CA GLN A 163 -6.76 -12.51 13.48
C GLN A 163 -7.74 -11.75 12.59
N PHE A 164 -7.44 -11.69 11.30
CA PHE A 164 -8.25 -11.09 10.27
C PHE A 164 -8.59 -12.12 9.20
N ASN A 165 -9.87 -12.27 8.90
CA ASN A 165 -10.38 -13.21 7.90
C ASN A 165 -10.79 -12.47 6.62
N ASN A 166 -10.98 -13.21 5.54
CA ASN A 166 -11.38 -12.70 4.22
C ASN A 166 -10.43 -11.59 3.72
N CYS A 167 -9.14 -11.75 4.00
CA CYS A 167 -8.16 -10.78 3.55
C CYS A 167 -7.89 -10.96 2.06
N MET A 168 -7.87 -9.84 1.35
CA MET A 168 -7.36 -9.78 -0.03
C MET A 168 -5.83 -9.80 -0.01
N ARG A 169 -5.24 -10.80 -0.66
CA ARG A 169 -3.79 -10.89 -0.87
C ARG A 169 -3.42 -10.35 -2.24
N ILE A 170 -2.57 -9.33 -2.25
CA ILE A 170 -1.98 -8.75 -3.45
C ILE A 170 -0.49 -9.06 -3.46
N LYS A 171 -0.03 -9.79 -4.47
CA LYS A 171 1.37 -10.08 -4.70
C LYS A 171 1.94 -9.22 -5.81
N MET A 172 3.18 -8.80 -5.63
CA MET A 172 3.91 -7.91 -6.52
C MET A 172 5.29 -8.49 -6.74
N THR A 173 5.68 -8.74 -7.98
CA THR A 173 6.98 -9.30 -8.33
C THR A 173 7.60 -8.55 -9.49
N GLY A 174 8.92 -8.40 -9.47
CA GLY A 174 9.61 -7.78 -10.59
C GLY A 174 11.11 -7.82 -10.45
N SER A 175 11.77 -7.56 -11.56
CA SER A 175 13.23 -7.51 -11.62
C SER A 175 13.72 -6.44 -12.59
N SER A 176 14.94 -5.96 -12.36
CA SER A 176 15.59 -4.97 -13.22
C SER A 176 17.10 -5.04 -13.06
N TYR A 177 17.82 -4.81 -14.15
CA TYR A 177 19.26 -4.61 -14.06
C TYR A 177 19.60 -3.18 -13.64
N LYS A 178 20.56 -3.05 -12.73
CA LYS A 178 21.08 -1.77 -12.24
C LYS A 178 22.61 -1.77 -12.28
N ASN A 179 23.16 -0.76 -12.91
CA ASN A 179 24.59 -0.45 -12.70
C ASN A 179 24.72 0.30 -11.38
N ALA A 180 25.32 -0.33 -10.39
CA ALA A 180 25.46 0.16 -9.02
C ALA A 180 26.89 0.68 -8.73
N GLY A 181 27.58 1.16 -9.77
CA GLY A 181 28.91 1.78 -9.67
C GLY A 181 30.07 0.78 -9.77
N ASN A 182 31.29 1.33 -9.68
CA ASN A 182 32.51 0.58 -9.99
C ASN A 182 32.76 -0.64 -9.08
N TYR A 183 32.27 -0.62 -7.84
CA TYR A 183 32.49 -1.71 -6.88
C TYR A 183 31.48 -2.86 -7.01
N VAL A 184 30.28 -2.57 -7.54
CA VAL A 184 29.19 -3.56 -7.65
C VAL A 184 28.98 -3.96 -9.10
N GLY A 185 29.17 -3.04 -10.04
CA GLY A 185 28.95 -3.27 -11.46
C GLY A 185 27.45 -3.40 -11.82
N LEU A 186 27.21 -4.07 -12.92
CA LEU A 186 25.86 -4.41 -13.37
C LEU A 186 25.33 -5.57 -12.52
N THR A 187 24.22 -5.38 -11.83
CA THR A 187 23.60 -6.39 -10.97
C THR A 187 22.12 -6.52 -11.22
N LEU A 188 21.60 -7.75 -11.16
CA LEU A 188 20.17 -8.01 -11.18
C LEU A 188 19.58 -7.70 -9.82
N VAL A 189 18.52 -6.92 -9.80
CA VAL A 189 17.74 -6.58 -8.61
C VAL A 189 16.36 -7.20 -8.74
N ASN A 190 15.93 -7.95 -7.73
CA ASN A 190 14.60 -8.56 -7.66
C ASN A 190 13.84 -7.97 -6.48
N VAL A 191 12.54 -7.74 -6.69
CA VAL A 191 11.59 -7.30 -5.65
C VAL A 191 10.43 -8.26 -5.61
N VAL A 192 10.10 -8.71 -4.39
CA VAL A 192 8.86 -9.44 -4.08
C VAL A 192 8.18 -8.72 -2.94
N GLN A 193 6.93 -8.38 -3.10
CA GLN A 193 6.12 -7.78 -2.04
C GLN A 193 4.75 -8.45 -2.00
N THR A 194 4.24 -8.69 -0.78
CA THR A 194 2.89 -9.19 -0.55
C THR A 194 2.18 -8.30 0.46
N ASN A 195 1.00 -7.86 0.11
CA ASN A 195 0.14 -7.04 0.96
C ASN A 195 -1.14 -7.82 1.25
N TRP A 196 -1.60 -7.78 2.51
CA TRP A 196 -2.89 -8.30 2.93
C TRP A 196 -3.77 -7.17 3.43
N TYR A 197 -4.93 -7.06 2.83
CA TYR A 197 -5.94 -6.07 3.19
C TYR A 197 -7.17 -6.76 3.76
N SER A 198 -7.62 -6.35 4.95
CA SER A 198 -8.84 -6.86 5.55
C SER A 198 -10.03 -5.93 5.27
N PRO A 199 -11.24 -6.47 5.02
CA PRO A 199 -12.44 -5.65 4.83
C PRO A 199 -12.69 -4.73 6.02
N GLY A 200 -12.98 -3.46 5.75
CA GLY A 200 -13.25 -2.43 6.76
C GLY A 200 -12.03 -1.95 7.55
N VAL A 201 -10.90 -2.65 7.47
CA VAL A 201 -9.68 -2.32 8.22
C VAL A 201 -8.59 -1.74 7.31
N GLY A 202 -8.43 -2.25 6.10
CA GLY A 202 -7.35 -1.88 5.19
C GLY A 202 -6.13 -2.79 5.33
N LEU A 203 -4.95 -2.28 5.08
CA LEU A 203 -3.69 -3.03 5.14
C LEU A 203 -3.45 -3.55 6.57
N VAL A 204 -3.39 -4.88 6.74
CA VAL A 204 -3.12 -5.53 8.02
C VAL A 204 -1.72 -6.13 8.12
N LYS A 205 -1.16 -6.55 6.97
CA LYS A 205 0.19 -7.10 6.88
C LYS A 205 0.82 -6.74 5.55
N MET A 206 2.11 -6.47 5.57
CA MET A 206 2.95 -6.31 4.39
C MET A 206 4.27 -7.03 4.61
N GLU A 207 4.73 -7.73 3.59
CA GLU A 207 6.06 -8.30 3.51
C GLU A 207 6.73 -7.83 2.24
N ARG A 208 7.98 -7.37 2.33
CA ARG A 208 8.76 -6.95 1.17
C ARG A 208 10.17 -7.51 1.27
N LEU A 209 10.61 -8.10 0.17
CA LEU A 209 11.96 -8.62 0.00
C LEU A 209 12.58 -7.94 -1.23
N GLU A 210 13.76 -7.39 -1.05
CA GLU A 210 14.62 -6.90 -2.12
C GLU A 210 15.89 -7.73 -2.12
N ARG A 211 16.28 -8.24 -3.28
CA ARG A 211 17.50 -9.04 -3.46
C ARG A 211 18.33 -8.51 -4.61
N THR A 212 19.65 -8.71 -4.51
CA THR A 212 20.59 -8.46 -5.58
C THR A 212 21.63 -9.58 -5.63
N GLN A 213 22.26 -9.78 -6.78
CA GLN A 213 23.37 -10.71 -6.94
C GLN A 213 24.68 -10.18 -6.33
N SER A 214 24.73 -8.91 -5.94
CA SER A 214 25.92 -8.34 -5.31
C SER A 214 26.10 -8.88 -3.89
N ALA A 215 27.24 -9.53 -3.61
CA ALA A 215 27.60 -9.99 -2.27
C ALA A 215 27.70 -8.85 -1.23
N ALA A 216 27.94 -7.63 -1.67
CA ALA A 216 28.02 -6.47 -0.78
C ALA A 216 26.64 -6.05 -0.23
N LEU A 217 25.56 -6.24 -1.01
CA LEU A 217 24.19 -5.81 -0.71
C LEU A 217 23.18 -6.87 -1.15
N ASP A 218 23.34 -8.10 -0.66
CA ASP A 218 22.62 -9.27 -1.16
C ASP A 218 21.11 -9.23 -0.97
N LYS A 219 20.59 -8.73 0.16
CA LYS A 219 19.17 -8.66 0.46
C LYS A 219 18.80 -7.64 1.53
N GLY A 220 17.52 -7.23 1.51
CA GLY A 220 16.82 -6.52 2.58
C GLY A 220 15.37 -6.97 2.67
N THR A 221 14.79 -7.01 3.87
CA THR A 221 13.39 -7.39 4.12
C THR A 221 12.69 -6.35 4.97
N LEU A 222 11.40 -6.21 4.74
CA LEU A 222 10.47 -5.37 5.48
C LEU A 222 9.20 -6.16 5.77
#